data_e56e8373214ff66b91255dcae90338f1
#
_entry.id   e56e8373214ff66b91255dcae90338f1
#
_cell.length_a   1.000
_cell.length_b   1.000
_cell.length_c   1.000
_cell.angle_alpha   90.00
_cell.angle_beta   90.00
_cell.angle_gamma   90.00
#
_symmetry.space_group_name_H-M   'P 1'
#
loop_
_entity.id
_entity.type
_entity.pdbx_description
1 polymer ?
#
loop_
_entity_poly.entity_id
_entity_poly.type
_entity_poly.pdbx_seq_one_letter_code
_entity_poly.pdbx_strand_id
1 'polypeptide(L)'
;MTYRRQGIKEIPNQRDEAACTAFALCSIINWFKDPKYKAEGLEREYLNGSDFFALVNSKYPADIQGSLTTTQALVYAKEIGYIKDYSVIKLDQITYDMFKLVFKAGALLILNVNKIDREKITPSNPIAQLAKWGVPHAVAGVDYDDENQVIKILNSRGEERGDRGYFYIKAADLAQMVSRAQIVFDSSDKENMAKLNYRNMLSKAIKIISDQWKYGTEDEQQAMNFANSMLRKVCLNQNHQYNMDKKKATDFINKYF
;
A
#
# COMPACT_ATOMS: atom_id res chain seq x y z
N MET A 1 -18.83 -4.65 -4.62
CA MET A 1 -18.43 -3.70 -5.68
C MET A 1 -16.94 -3.84 -5.85
N THR A 2 -16.50 -4.54 -6.89
CA THR A 2 -15.09 -4.70 -7.24
C THR A 2 -14.60 -3.38 -7.83
N TYR A 3 -13.69 -2.72 -7.15
CA TYR A 3 -13.07 -1.48 -7.65
C TYR A 3 -12.07 -1.88 -8.76
N ARG A 4 -12.58 -2.08 -9.97
CA ARG A 4 -11.72 -2.32 -11.14
C ARG A 4 -11.05 -1.01 -11.55
N ARG A 5 -9.91 -0.69 -10.94
CA ARG A 5 -8.98 0.23 -11.57
C ARG A 5 -8.46 -0.43 -12.85
N GLN A 6 -8.54 0.28 -13.96
CA GLN A 6 -7.91 -0.17 -15.20
C GLN A 6 -6.42 -0.35 -14.93
N GLY A 7 -5.86 -1.53 -15.29
CA GLY A 7 -4.43 -1.80 -15.15
C GLY A 7 -3.57 -0.85 -15.98
N ILE A 8 -2.29 -0.82 -15.70
CA ILE A 8 -1.34 -0.10 -16.55
C ILE A 8 -1.28 -0.77 -17.93
N LYS A 9 -1.06 0.04 -18.97
CA LYS A 9 -1.03 -0.44 -20.36
C LYS A 9 0.19 -1.30 -20.64
N GLU A 10 1.30 -1.02 -19.97
CA GLU A 10 2.58 -1.70 -20.19
C GLU A 10 3.04 -2.40 -18.91
N ILE A 11 3.16 -3.72 -18.97
CA ILE A 11 3.64 -4.53 -17.86
C ILE A 11 5.17 -4.51 -17.83
N PRO A 12 5.79 -4.12 -16.73
CA PRO A 12 7.23 -3.99 -16.64
C PRO A 12 7.92 -5.36 -16.68
N ASN A 13 9.12 -5.41 -17.31
CA ASN A 13 9.99 -6.57 -17.29
C ASN A 13 11.42 -6.17 -16.91
N GLN A 14 11.81 -6.47 -15.67
CA GLN A 14 13.16 -6.18 -15.15
C GLN A 14 14.22 -7.17 -15.63
N ARG A 15 13.82 -8.27 -16.29
CA ARG A 15 14.74 -9.35 -16.69
C ARG A 15 15.63 -9.80 -15.52
N ASP A 16 16.95 -9.75 -15.67
CA ASP A 16 17.93 -10.18 -14.67
C ASP A 16 18.47 -9.03 -13.80
N GLU A 17 17.95 -7.81 -13.97
CA GLU A 17 18.39 -6.66 -13.19
C GLU A 17 17.96 -6.78 -11.71
N ALA A 18 18.88 -6.42 -10.80
CA ALA A 18 18.61 -6.34 -9.35
C ALA A 18 17.79 -5.08 -8.97
N ALA A 19 16.88 -4.66 -9.85
CA ALA A 19 16.16 -3.39 -9.80
C ALA A 19 14.67 -3.52 -9.38
N CYS A 20 14.28 -4.64 -8.75
CA CYS A 20 12.87 -4.91 -8.43
C CYS A 20 12.18 -3.77 -7.66
N THR A 21 12.90 -3.11 -6.76
CA THR A 21 12.40 -1.95 -6.00
C THR A 21 12.05 -0.78 -6.92
N ALA A 22 12.94 -0.46 -7.87
CA ALA A 22 12.72 0.62 -8.83
C ALA A 22 11.54 0.29 -9.76
N PHE A 23 11.49 -0.93 -10.28
CA PHE A 23 10.38 -1.38 -11.13
C PHE A 23 9.03 -1.38 -10.40
N ALA A 24 8.98 -1.85 -9.14
CA ALA A 24 7.77 -1.82 -8.34
C ALA A 24 7.26 -0.37 -8.11
N LEU A 25 8.17 0.55 -7.76
CA LEU A 25 7.80 1.94 -7.54
C LEU A 25 7.40 2.66 -8.84
N CYS A 26 8.11 2.43 -9.94
CA CYS A 26 7.72 2.96 -11.26
C CYS A 26 6.34 2.45 -11.69
N SER A 27 6.02 1.19 -11.41
CA SER A 27 4.69 0.63 -11.67
C SER A 27 3.60 1.38 -10.90
N ILE A 28 3.85 1.71 -9.62
CA ILE A 28 2.93 2.49 -8.79
C ILE A 28 2.76 3.91 -9.33
N ILE A 29 3.86 4.60 -9.66
CA ILE A 29 3.84 5.95 -10.21
C ILE A 29 3.10 5.97 -11.56
N ASN A 30 3.41 5.00 -12.40
CA ASN A 30 2.75 4.83 -13.67
C ASN A 30 1.24 4.56 -13.50
N TRP A 31 0.85 3.75 -12.54
CA TRP A 31 -0.57 3.50 -12.22
C TRP A 31 -1.33 4.75 -11.82
N PHE A 32 -0.74 5.60 -10.98
CA PHE A 32 -1.36 6.87 -10.58
C PHE A 32 -1.55 7.82 -11.76
N LYS A 33 -0.57 7.88 -12.64
CA LYS A 33 -0.57 8.80 -13.79
C LYS A 33 -1.54 8.39 -14.91
N ASP A 34 -1.80 7.08 -15.07
CA ASP A 34 -2.54 6.53 -16.20
C ASP A 34 -3.95 7.16 -16.44
N PRO A 35 -4.80 7.33 -15.41
CA PRO A 35 -6.11 7.94 -15.60
C PRO A 35 -6.03 9.39 -16.08
N LYS A 36 -5.05 10.16 -15.61
CA LYS A 36 -4.86 11.56 -15.96
C LYS A 36 -4.45 11.72 -17.44
N TYR A 37 -3.49 10.94 -17.88
CA TYR A 37 -3.03 10.99 -19.27
C TYR A 37 -4.12 10.59 -20.26
N LYS A 38 -4.93 9.59 -19.93
CA LYS A 38 -6.08 9.19 -20.75
C LYS A 38 -7.14 10.30 -20.85
N ALA A 39 -7.43 10.98 -19.76
CA ALA A 39 -8.40 12.07 -19.74
C ALA A 39 -7.93 13.31 -20.54
N GLU A 40 -6.62 13.56 -20.57
CA GLU A 40 -6.02 14.69 -21.26
C GLU A 40 -5.68 14.38 -22.73
N GLY A 41 -5.85 13.12 -23.17
CA GLY A 41 -5.53 12.70 -24.55
C GLY A 41 -4.02 12.75 -24.89
N LEU A 42 -3.17 12.78 -23.86
CA LEU A 42 -1.73 12.89 -24.03
C LEU A 42 -1.09 11.53 -24.30
N GLU A 43 -0.13 11.50 -25.21
CA GLU A 43 0.81 10.38 -25.31
C GLU A 43 1.68 10.36 -24.04
N ARG A 44 1.85 9.16 -23.51
CA ARG A 44 2.44 8.98 -22.21
C ARG A 44 3.85 8.41 -22.30
N GLU A 45 4.76 9.09 -21.65
CA GLU A 45 6.06 8.52 -21.31
C GLU A 45 5.97 7.74 -19.99
N TYR A 46 6.06 6.41 -20.08
CA TYR A 46 6.12 5.54 -18.90
C TYR A 46 7.47 5.69 -18.23
N LEU A 47 7.46 5.85 -16.91
CA LEU A 47 8.68 5.84 -16.14
C LEU A 47 9.30 4.44 -16.19
N ASN A 48 10.51 4.35 -16.73
CA ASN A 48 11.25 3.09 -16.87
C ASN A 48 11.94 2.74 -15.56
N GLY A 49 11.87 1.46 -15.16
CA GLY A 49 12.46 0.98 -13.90
C GLY A 49 13.98 1.00 -13.89
N SER A 50 14.64 0.69 -15.02
CA SER A 50 16.11 0.70 -15.14
C SER A 50 16.64 2.14 -15.07
N ASP A 51 16.01 3.08 -15.77
CA ASP A 51 16.39 4.49 -15.74
C ASP A 51 16.20 5.09 -14.34
N PHE A 52 15.07 4.77 -13.70
CA PHE A 52 14.82 5.20 -12.33
C PHE A 52 15.83 4.58 -11.34
N PHE A 53 16.18 3.31 -11.52
CA PHE A 53 17.22 2.65 -10.72
C PHE A 53 18.55 3.40 -10.84
N ALA A 54 18.99 3.74 -12.05
CA ALA A 54 20.22 4.47 -12.28
C ALA A 54 20.22 5.85 -11.60
N LEU A 55 19.09 6.58 -11.67
CA LEU A 55 18.93 7.87 -11.00
C LEU A 55 19.01 7.74 -9.48
N VAL A 56 18.29 6.80 -8.88
CA VAL A 56 18.33 6.58 -7.44
C VAL A 56 19.74 6.17 -6.99
N ASN A 57 20.37 5.23 -7.71
CA ASN A 57 21.70 4.71 -7.40
C ASN A 57 22.77 5.79 -7.47
N SER A 58 22.64 6.79 -8.34
CA SER A 58 23.56 7.92 -8.41
C SER A 58 23.61 8.77 -7.13
N LYS A 59 22.48 8.83 -6.41
CA LYS A 59 22.34 9.61 -5.17
C LYS A 59 22.43 8.75 -3.91
N TYR A 60 21.86 7.57 -3.95
CA TYR A 60 21.82 6.58 -2.88
C TYR A 60 22.40 5.28 -3.40
N PRO A 61 23.73 5.07 -3.27
CA PRO A 61 24.37 3.87 -3.81
C PRO A 61 23.68 2.60 -3.33
N ALA A 62 23.52 1.67 -4.26
CA ALA A 62 23.00 0.33 -3.98
C ALA A 62 23.90 -0.39 -2.96
N ASP A 63 23.33 -1.36 -2.28
CA ASP A 63 24.09 -2.20 -1.35
C ASP A 63 25.12 -3.08 -2.09
N ILE A 64 25.88 -3.87 -1.32
CA ILE A 64 26.90 -4.79 -1.86
C ILE A 64 26.35 -5.85 -2.81
N GLN A 65 25.02 -6.06 -2.81
CA GLN A 65 24.31 -6.97 -3.73
C GLN A 65 23.78 -6.26 -4.97
N GLY A 66 24.06 -4.96 -5.12
CA GLY A 66 23.58 -4.14 -6.23
C GLY A 66 22.09 -3.78 -6.14
N SER A 67 21.46 -3.91 -4.97
CA SER A 67 20.04 -3.66 -4.78
C SER A 67 19.75 -2.35 -4.06
N LEU A 68 18.68 -1.67 -4.45
CA LEU A 68 18.16 -0.52 -3.71
C LEU A 68 17.14 -0.98 -2.66
N THR A 69 17.19 -0.36 -1.49
CA THR A 69 16.11 -0.53 -0.51
C THR A 69 14.85 0.22 -0.96
N THR A 70 13.68 -0.29 -0.57
CA THR A 70 12.40 0.42 -0.85
C THR A 70 12.37 1.82 -0.24
N THR A 71 13.06 2.04 0.88
CA THR A 71 13.17 3.36 1.51
C THR A 71 13.97 4.35 0.65
N GLN A 72 15.13 3.95 0.12
CA GLN A 72 15.94 4.82 -0.76
C GLN A 72 15.14 5.27 -1.99
N ALA A 73 14.45 4.32 -2.66
CA ALA A 73 13.63 4.62 -3.82
C ALA A 73 12.46 5.56 -3.49
N LEU A 74 11.78 5.35 -2.36
CA LEU A 74 10.66 6.19 -1.91
C LEU A 74 11.11 7.60 -1.50
N VAL A 75 12.22 7.72 -0.77
CA VAL A 75 12.81 9.02 -0.42
C VAL A 75 13.13 9.80 -1.69
N TYR A 76 13.82 9.19 -2.63
CA TYR A 76 14.17 9.84 -3.90
C TYR A 76 12.93 10.27 -4.69
N ALA A 77 11.96 9.36 -4.86
CA ALA A 77 10.73 9.66 -5.59
C ALA A 77 9.93 10.82 -4.96
N LYS A 78 9.93 10.92 -3.63
CA LYS A 78 9.31 12.04 -2.90
C LYS A 78 10.07 13.33 -3.12
N GLU A 79 11.40 13.33 -3.06
CA GLU A 79 12.26 14.50 -3.26
C GLU A 79 12.08 15.11 -4.65
N ILE A 80 11.95 14.28 -5.69
CA ILE A 80 11.75 14.75 -7.07
C ILE A 80 10.27 14.95 -7.46
N GLY A 81 9.33 14.78 -6.49
CA GLY A 81 7.91 15.05 -6.67
C GLY A 81 7.13 13.98 -7.46
N TYR A 82 7.68 12.79 -7.67
CA TYR A 82 6.96 11.68 -8.33
C TYR A 82 5.87 11.07 -7.48
N ILE A 83 6.06 11.08 -6.17
CA ILE A 83 5.05 10.73 -5.18
C ILE A 83 4.92 11.87 -4.18
N LYS A 84 3.78 11.98 -3.54
CA LYS A 84 3.57 13.01 -2.52
C LYS A 84 4.21 12.64 -1.20
N ASP A 85 3.93 11.43 -0.75
CA ASP A 85 4.40 10.90 0.52
C ASP A 85 4.34 9.38 0.53
N TYR A 86 4.92 8.79 1.57
CA TYR A 86 4.81 7.37 1.85
C TYR A 86 4.72 7.13 3.36
N SER A 87 4.18 5.97 3.75
CA SER A 87 4.10 5.55 5.15
C SER A 87 4.43 4.07 5.26
N VAL A 88 5.10 3.67 6.35
CA VAL A 88 5.43 2.27 6.62
C VAL A 88 4.32 1.63 7.43
N ILE A 89 3.82 0.47 6.98
CA ILE A 89 2.91 -0.36 7.76
C ILE A 89 3.73 -1.22 8.71
N LYS A 90 3.39 -1.22 9.99
CA LYS A 90 4.03 -2.10 10.98
C LYS A 90 3.71 -3.55 10.66
N LEU A 91 4.63 -4.47 10.98
CA LEU A 91 4.52 -5.88 10.61
C LEU A 91 3.25 -6.54 11.18
N ASP A 92 2.87 -6.20 12.40
CA ASP A 92 1.64 -6.67 13.07
C ASP A 92 0.34 -6.08 12.47
N GLN A 93 0.45 -5.09 11.60
CA GLN A 93 -0.66 -4.44 10.89
C GLN A 93 -0.77 -4.88 9.43
N ILE A 94 0.07 -5.81 8.97
CA ILE A 94 -0.01 -6.39 7.61
C ILE A 94 -1.17 -7.37 7.59
N THR A 95 -2.35 -6.86 7.29
CA THR A 95 -3.60 -7.63 7.19
C THR A 95 -4.33 -7.31 5.89
N TYR A 96 -5.21 -8.20 5.48
CA TYR A 96 -6.06 -7.99 4.30
C TYR A 96 -6.90 -6.72 4.42
N ASP A 97 -7.53 -6.50 5.57
CA ASP A 97 -8.37 -5.33 5.81
C ASP A 97 -7.58 -4.02 5.77
N MET A 98 -6.34 -3.99 6.31
CA MET A 98 -5.47 -2.83 6.19
C MET A 98 -5.15 -2.52 4.73
N PHE A 99 -4.78 -3.51 3.93
CA PHE A 99 -4.47 -3.31 2.51
C PHE A 99 -5.70 -2.84 1.73
N LYS A 100 -6.84 -3.42 1.99
CA LYS A 100 -8.13 -3.01 1.43
C LYS A 100 -8.47 -1.54 1.75
N LEU A 101 -8.23 -1.09 3.00
CA LEU A 101 -8.40 0.32 3.38
C LEU A 101 -7.45 1.23 2.59
N VAL A 102 -6.20 0.82 2.39
CA VAL A 102 -5.22 1.57 1.57
C VAL A 102 -5.73 1.75 0.15
N PHE A 103 -6.19 0.67 -0.50
CA PHE A 103 -6.70 0.74 -1.87
C PHE A 103 -7.99 1.56 -1.98
N LYS A 104 -8.91 1.43 -1.00
CA LYS A 104 -10.12 2.26 -0.94
C LYS A 104 -9.82 3.74 -0.78
N ALA A 105 -8.72 4.08 -0.10
CA ALA A 105 -8.25 5.46 0.05
C ALA A 105 -7.53 6.00 -1.20
N GLY A 106 -7.40 5.21 -2.26
CA GLY A 106 -6.74 5.63 -3.48
C GLY A 106 -5.23 5.45 -3.49
N ALA A 107 -4.62 5.04 -2.38
CA ALA A 107 -3.20 4.76 -2.30
C ALA A 107 -2.85 3.35 -2.81
N LEU A 108 -1.57 3.11 -3.05
CA LEU A 108 -1.04 1.82 -3.46
C LEU A 108 0.06 1.34 -2.50
N LEU A 109 0.49 0.11 -2.67
CA LEU A 109 1.46 -0.52 -1.78
C LEU A 109 2.73 -0.91 -2.54
N ILE A 110 3.90 -0.58 -1.99
CA ILE A 110 5.12 -1.31 -2.31
C ILE A 110 5.33 -2.37 -1.24
N LEU A 111 5.47 -3.61 -1.66
CA LEU A 111 5.57 -4.78 -0.80
C LEU A 111 6.90 -5.46 -0.97
N ASN A 112 7.59 -5.74 0.13
CA ASN A 112 8.69 -6.67 0.13
C ASN A 112 8.13 -8.07 0.44
N VAL A 113 8.15 -8.93 -0.55
CA VAL A 113 7.69 -10.31 -0.44
C VAL A 113 8.86 -11.27 -0.33
N ASN A 114 8.71 -12.27 0.50
CA ASN A 114 9.64 -13.39 0.64
C ASN A 114 8.83 -14.70 0.74
N LYS A 115 9.50 -15.84 0.79
CA LYS A 115 8.86 -17.16 0.90
C LYS A 115 7.78 -17.42 -0.16
N ILE A 116 7.92 -16.83 -1.36
CA ILE A 116 7.06 -17.09 -2.50
C ILE A 116 7.78 -18.02 -3.47
N ASP A 117 7.12 -19.11 -3.85
CA ASP A 117 7.55 -20.01 -4.91
C ASP A 117 7.21 -19.36 -6.27
N ARG A 118 8.18 -18.62 -6.81
CA ARG A 118 7.99 -17.84 -8.04
C ARG A 118 7.80 -18.71 -9.28
N GLU A 119 8.37 -19.91 -9.29
CA GLU A 119 8.28 -20.82 -10.43
C GLU A 119 6.89 -21.40 -10.57
N LYS A 120 6.14 -21.45 -9.48
CA LYS A 120 4.74 -21.88 -9.49
C LYS A 120 3.74 -20.80 -9.89
N ILE A 121 4.19 -19.55 -10.04
CA ILE A 121 3.34 -18.46 -10.55
C ILE A 121 3.34 -18.56 -12.08
N THR A 122 2.27 -19.10 -12.63
CA THR A 122 2.08 -19.33 -14.08
C THR A 122 0.75 -18.74 -14.54
N PRO A 123 0.53 -18.59 -15.86
CA PRO A 123 -0.77 -18.13 -16.35
C PRO A 123 -1.96 -19.00 -15.92
N SER A 124 -1.76 -20.31 -15.76
CA SER A 124 -2.78 -21.25 -15.29
C SER A 124 -2.91 -21.28 -13.75
N ASN A 125 -1.92 -20.79 -13.01
CA ASN A 125 -1.93 -20.72 -11.55
C ASN A 125 -1.29 -19.41 -11.08
N PRO A 126 -2.01 -18.29 -11.13
CA PRO A 126 -1.47 -16.99 -10.77
C PRO A 126 -1.48 -16.72 -9.25
N ILE A 127 -1.93 -17.66 -8.43
CA ILE A 127 -1.94 -17.52 -6.97
C ILE A 127 -0.58 -17.90 -6.40
N ALA A 128 0.02 -16.99 -5.64
CA ALA A 128 1.29 -17.24 -4.95
C ALA A 128 1.14 -18.39 -3.95
N GLN A 129 2.14 -19.27 -3.95
CA GLN A 129 2.24 -20.37 -3.01
C GLN A 129 3.37 -20.13 -2.04
N LEU A 130 3.16 -20.49 -0.78
CA LEU A 130 4.17 -20.36 0.26
C LEU A 130 5.32 -21.32 -0.02
N ALA A 131 6.54 -20.79 -0.03
CA ALA A 131 7.77 -21.55 -0.16
C ALA A 131 8.46 -21.71 1.22
N LYS A 132 9.19 -22.78 1.41
CA LYS A 132 10.03 -22.96 2.60
C LYS A 132 11.13 -21.90 2.66
N TRP A 133 11.68 -21.52 1.50
CA TRP A 133 12.71 -20.51 1.32
C TRP A 133 12.33 -19.62 0.13
N GLY A 134 12.69 -18.36 0.16
CA GLY A 134 12.43 -17.44 -0.95
C GLY A 134 13.42 -16.28 -0.95
N VAL A 135 13.73 -15.79 -2.15
CA VAL A 135 14.55 -14.59 -2.33
C VAL A 135 13.66 -13.36 -2.12
N PRO A 136 14.07 -12.37 -1.31
CA PRO A 136 13.35 -11.11 -1.17
C PRO A 136 13.08 -10.45 -2.54
N HIS A 137 11.89 -9.89 -2.70
CA HIS A 137 11.48 -9.24 -3.94
C HIS A 137 10.54 -8.08 -3.64
N ALA A 138 10.73 -6.95 -4.32
CA ALA A 138 9.83 -5.83 -4.23
C ALA A 138 8.80 -5.88 -5.37
N VAL A 139 7.53 -5.68 -5.01
CA VAL A 139 6.39 -5.72 -5.94
C VAL A 139 5.38 -4.63 -5.63
N ALA A 140 4.50 -4.31 -6.57
CA ALA A 140 3.44 -3.34 -6.39
C ALA A 140 2.11 -4.02 -6.04
N GLY A 141 1.56 -3.75 -4.85
CA GLY A 141 0.19 -4.08 -4.49
C GLY A 141 -0.76 -3.04 -5.07
N VAL A 142 -1.70 -3.46 -5.92
CA VAL A 142 -2.46 -2.52 -6.74
C VAL A 142 -3.98 -2.60 -6.55
N ASP A 143 -4.50 -3.74 -6.08
CA ASP A 143 -5.93 -3.93 -5.90
C ASP A 143 -6.22 -5.13 -4.98
N TYR A 144 -7.49 -5.39 -4.72
CA TYR A 144 -7.97 -6.53 -3.93
C TYR A 144 -9.24 -7.12 -4.53
N ASP A 145 -9.50 -8.37 -4.21
CA ASP A 145 -10.72 -9.08 -4.56
C ASP A 145 -11.34 -9.67 -3.30
N ASP A 146 -12.50 -9.14 -2.89
CA ASP A 146 -13.22 -9.57 -1.69
C ASP A 146 -13.84 -10.96 -1.84
N GLU A 147 -14.25 -11.36 -3.03
CA GLU A 147 -14.86 -12.66 -3.29
C GLU A 147 -13.85 -13.79 -3.11
N ASN A 148 -12.65 -13.60 -3.67
CA ASN A 148 -11.58 -14.59 -3.61
C ASN A 148 -10.62 -14.37 -2.42
N GLN A 149 -10.81 -13.30 -1.63
CA GLN A 149 -9.98 -12.94 -0.48
C GLN A 149 -8.50 -12.86 -0.87
N VAL A 150 -8.18 -12.12 -1.95
CA VAL A 150 -6.81 -11.97 -2.45
C VAL A 150 -6.43 -10.50 -2.65
N ILE A 151 -5.14 -10.24 -2.54
CA ILE A 151 -4.50 -8.99 -2.96
C ILE A 151 -3.91 -9.18 -4.34
N LYS A 152 -4.20 -8.27 -5.26
CA LYS A 152 -3.65 -8.24 -6.62
C LYS A 152 -2.31 -7.54 -6.62
N ILE A 153 -1.31 -8.22 -7.13
CA ILE A 153 0.08 -7.79 -7.19
C ILE A 153 0.50 -7.63 -8.64
N LEU A 154 1.03 -6.46 -8.99
CA LEU A 154 1.69 -6.25 -10.26
C LEU A 154 3.17 -6.62 -10.11
N ASN A 155 3.61 -7.57 -10.92
CA ASN A 155 4.98 -8.06 -10.95
C ASN A 155 5.80 -7.32 -12.02
N SER A 156 7.13 -7.41 -11.91
CA SER A 156 8.08 -6.86 -12.89
C SER A 156 8.77 -7.96 -13.71
N ARG A 157 8.04 -9.01 -14.08
CA ARG A 157 8.57 -10.18 -14.82
C ARG A 157 7.94 -10.40 -16.19
N GLY A 158 7.27 -9.36 -16.74
CA GLY A 158 6.61 -9.41 -18.03
C GLY A 158 5.19 -10.02 -17.99
N GLU A 159 4.50 -9.93 -19.12
CA GLU A 159 3.10 -10.35 -19.26
C GLU A 159 2.92 -11.87 -19.28
N GLU A 160 3.95 -12.61 -19.63
CA GLU A 160 3.94 -14.08 -19.71
C GLU A 160 3.93 -14.76 -18.33
N ARG A 161 4.14 -14.01 -17.25
CA ARG A 161 4.13 -14.54 -15.89
C ARG A 161 2.82 -14.20 -15.17
N GLY A 162 2.23 -15.21 -14.50
CA GLY A 162 0.97 -15.07 -13.78
C GLY A 162 -0.19 -14.71 -14.71
N ASP A 163 -1.18 -13.98 -14.20
CA ASP A 163 -2.31 -13.45 -14.96
C ASP A 163 -1.90 -12.16 -15.69
N ARG A 164 -1.26 -12.29 -16.84
CA ARG A 164 -0.79 -11.17 -17.67
C ARG A 164 0.04 -10.15 -16.86
N GLY A 165 1.08 -10.65 -16.19
CA GLY A 165 1.98 -9.84 -15.37
C GLY A 165 1.50 -9.62 -13.93
N TYR A 166 0.33 -10.11 -13.56
CA TYR A 166 -0.18 -10.05 -12.20
C TYR A 166 -0.11 -11.42 -11.51
N PHE A 167 0.02 -11.39 -10.19
CA PHE A 167 -0.23 -12.55 -9.35
C PHE A 167 -1.02 -12.14 -8.11
N TYR A 168 -1.47 -13.11 -7.34
CA TYR A 168 -2.36 -12.88 -6.21
C TYR A 168 -1.82 -13.51 -4.94
N ILE A 169 -1.93 -12.80 -3.82
CA ILE A 169 -1.60 -13.33 -2.48
C ILE A 169 -2.92 -13.46 -1.72
N LYS A 170 -3.17 -14.67 -1.19
CA LYS A 170 -4.34 -14.92 -0.34
C LYS A 170 -4.23 -14.14 0.97
N ALA A 171 -5.37 -13.67 1.48
CA ALA A 171 -5.46 -12.99 2.77
C ALA A 171 -4.78 -13.78 3.92
N ALA A 172 -4.98 -15.10 3.94
CA ALA A 172 -4.42 -16.00 4.94
C ALA A 172 -2.87 -16.09 4.91
N ASP A 173 -2.26 -15.80 3.75
CA ASP A 173 -0.81 -15.97 3.55
C ASP A 173 -0.04 -14.65 3.66
N LEU A 174 -0.74 -13.51 3.73
CA LEU A 174 -0.12 -12.16 3.74
C LEU A 174 0.95 -12.01 4.82
N ALA A 175 0.63 -12.37 6.06
CA ALA A 175 1.55 -12.21 7.19
C ALA A 175 2.82 -13.08 7.08
N GLN A 176 2.76 -14.16 6.29
CA GLN A 176 3.89 -15.07 6.08
C GLN A 176 4.73 -14.67 4.86
N MET A 177 4.08 -14.12 3.82
CA MET A 177 4.72 -13.78 2.55
C MET A 177 5.23 -12.35 2.48
N VAL A 178 4.60 -11.41 3.20
CA VAL A 178 4.96 -9.99 3.19
C VAL A 178 5.79 -9.65 4.42
N SER A 179 7.07 -9.33 4.21
CA SER A 179 7.98 -8.94 5.29
C SER A 179 8.00 -7.42 5.57
N ARG A 180 7.56 -6.62 4.60
CA ARG A 180 7.45 -5.16 4.72
C ARG A 180 6.41 -4.64 3.76
N ALA A 181 5.62 -3.67 4.19
CA ALA A 181 4.67 -2.96 3.35
C ALA A 181 4.80 -1.45 3.56
N GLN A 182 4.76 -0.69 2.49
CA GLN A 182 4.79 0.76 2.51
C GLN A 182 3.68 1.31 1.62
N ILE A 183 2.92 2.24 2.16
CA ILE A 183 1.84 2.93 1.46
C ILE A 183 2.47 4.05 0.64
N VAL A 184 2.08 4.15 -0.62
CA VAL A 184 2.53 5.19 -1.53
C VAL A 184 1.33 6.05 -1.93
N PHE A 185 1.49 7.36 -1.82
CA PHE A 185 0.43 8.33 -2.10
C PHE A 185 0.74 9.09 -3.37
N ASP A 186 -0.29 9.24 -4.22
CA ASP A 186 -0.20 10.07 -5.42
C ASP A 186 0.11 11.53 -5.07
N SER A 187 0.90 12.18 -5.91
CA SER A 187 1.24 13.60 -5.77
C SER A 187 0.01 14.53 -5.82
N SER A 188 -1.08 14.10 -6.44
CA SER A 188 -2.30 14.89 -6.62
C SER A 188 -3.32 14.79 -5.48
N ASP A 189 -3.20 13.80 -4.57
CA ASP A 189 -4.31 13.45 -3.68
C ASP A 189 -4.10 13.84 -2.20
N LYS A 190 -4.23 15.15 -1.92
CA LYS A 190 -4.14 15.69 -0.54
C LYS A 190 -5.29 15.21 0.36
N GLU A 191 -6.47 15.04 -0.19
CA GLU A 191 -7.68 14.71 0.58
C GLU A 191 -7.68 13.25 1.06
N ASN A 192 -7.21 12.32 0.22
CA ASN A 192 -7.14 10.91 0.58
C ASN A 192 -6.07 10.61 1.65
N MET A 193 -4.96 11.38 1.65
CA MET A 193 -3.96 11.33 2.72
C MET A 193 -4.55 11.66 4.09
N ALA A 194 -5.32 12.75 4.17
CA ALA A 194 -5.97 13.16 5.41
C ALA A 194 -6.97 12.08 5.88
N LYS A 195 -7.75 11.53 4.96
CA LYS A 195 -8.72 10.46 5.25
C LYS A 195 -8.05 9.16 5.75
N LEU A 196 -6.92 8.77 5.14
CA LEU A 196 -6.20 7.56 5.55
C LEU A 196 -5.52 7.73 6.92
N ASN A 197 -4.87 8.88 7.16
CA ASN A 197 -4.29 9.19 8.45
C ASN A 197 -5.35 9.23 9.56
N TYR A 198 -6.50 9.81 9.27
CA TYR A 198 -7.65 9.83 10.17
C TYR A 198 -8.15 8.42 10.50
N ARG A 199 -8.33 7.56 9.48
CA ARG A 199 -8.79 6.17 9.68
C ARG A 199 -7.78 5.33 10.47
N ASN A 200 -6.48 5.47 10.20
CA ASN A 200 -5.43 4.79 10.94
C ASN A 200 -5.39 5.21 12.42
N MET A 201 -5.60 6.49 12.71
CA MET A 201 -5.67 6.99 14.06
C MET A 201 -6.94 6.52 14.78
N LEU A 202 -8.07 6.48 14.07
CA LEU A 202 -9.35 5.97 14.59
C LEU A 202 -9.25 4.47 14.90
N SER A 203 -8.68 3.65 13.99
CA SER A 203 -8.46 2.22 14.23
C SER A 203 -7.58 1.95 15.45
N LYS A 204 -6.53 2.77 15.66
CA LYS A 204 -5.69 2.67 16.87
C LYS A 204 -6.46 3.04 18.14
N ALA A 205 -7.26 4.10 18.09
CA ALA A 205 -8.08 4.52 19.22
C ALA A 205 -9.12 3.44 19.57
N ILE A 206 -9.77 2.86 18.57
CA ILE A 206 -10.75 1.77 18.76
C ILE A 206 -10.08 0.52 19.34
N LYS A 207 -8.89 0.15 18.86
CA LYS A 207 -8.17 -0.99 19.42
C LYS A 207 -7.82 -0.78 20.88
N ILE A 208 -7.32 0.40 21.24
CA ILE A 208 -7.01 0.74 22.64
C ILE A 208 -8.29 0.70 23.50
N ILE A 209 -9.39 1.26 23.03
CA ILE A 209 -10.69 1.23 23.71
C ILE A 209 -11.18 -0.21 23.87
N SER A 210 -11.12 -1.02 22.81
CA SER A 210 -11.54 -2.43 22.83
C SER A 210 -10.68 -3.28 23.77
N ASP A 211 -9.36 -3.04 23.80
CA ASP A 211 -8.45 -3.76 24.68
C ASP A 211 -8.67 -3.38 26.15
N GLN A 212 -8.93 -2.11 26.46
CA GLN A 212 -9.28 -1.65 27.80
C GLN A 212 -10.67 -2.18 28.24
N TRP A 213 -11.63 -2.26 27.36
CA TRP A 213 -12.97 -2.79 27.65
C TRP A 213 -12.95 -4.30 27.99
N LYS A 214 -12.08 -5.06 27.35
CA LYS A 214 -11.90 -6.51 27.66
C LYS A 214 -11.44 -6.78 29.08
N TYR A 215 -10.77 -5.82 29.71
CA TYR A 215 -10.22 -5.98 31.07
C TYR A 215 -11.12 -5.46 32.19
N GLY A 216 -12.33 -4.99 31.86
CA GLY A 216 -13.34 -4.62 32.87
C GLY A 216 -12.93 -3.51 33.84
N THR A 217 -11.89 -2.76 33.51
CA THR A 217 -11.39 -1.70 34.35
C THR A 217 -11.59 -0.34 33.69
N GLU A 218 -12.48 0.39 34.29
CA GLU A 218 -12.57 1.84 34.32
C GLU A 218 -12.86 2.59 33.03
N ASP A 219 -13.99 3.28 33.19
CA ASP A 219 -14.22 4.61 32.67
C ASP A 219 -14.32 4.73 31.15
N GLU A 220 -15.51 4.31 30.68
CA GLU A 220 -16.04 4.68 29.37
C GLU A 220 -15.77 6.16 29.05
N GLN A 221 -15.72 7.02 30.09
CA GLN A 221 -15.41 8.43 29.99
C GLN A 221 -13.93 8.71 29.70
N GLN A 222 -12.98 7.94 30.25
CA GLN A 222 -11.55 8.10 29.94
C GLN A 222 -11.24 7.66 28.52
N ALA A 223 -11.81 6.54 28.07
CA ALA A 223 -11.66 6.08 26.69
C ALA A 223 -12.25 7.08 25.68
N MET A 224 -13.43 7.65 25.99
CA MET A 224 -14.04 8.71 25.19
C MET A 224 -13.23 10.01 25.20
N ASN A 225 -12.66 10.40 26.33
CA ASN A 225 -11.80 11.58 26.45
C ASN A 225 -10.49 11.38 25.68
N PHE A 226 -9.91 10.18 25.70
CA PHE A 226 -8.72 9.86 24.91
C PHE A 226 -9.02 9.89 23.42
N ALA A 227 -10.10 9.24 22.97
CA ALA A 227 -10.54 9.26 21.58
C ALA A 227 -10.83 10.69 21.09
N ASN A 228 -11.52 11.49 21.89
CA ASN A 228 -11.77 12.91 21.60
C ASN A 228 -10.49 13.76 21.57
N SER A 229 -9.52 13.49 22.46
CA SER A 229 -8.21 14.16 22.45
C SER A 229 -7.42 13.84 21.17
N MET A 230 -7.43 12.57 20.74
CA MET A 230 -6.78 12.15 19.49
C MET A 230 -7.48 12.75 18.27
N LEU A 231 -8.81 12.75 18.24
CA LEU A 231 -9.62 13.38 17.19
C LEU A 231 -9.37 14.89 17.11
N ARG A 232 -9.30 15.60 18.26
CA ARG A 232 -8.96 17.02 18.29
C ARG A 232 -7.58 17.32 17.73
N LYS A 233 -6.55 16.52 18.05
CA LYS A 233 -5.20 16.68 17.48
C LYS A 233 -5.17 16.53 15.97
N VAL A 234 -6.02 15.68 15.40
CA VAL A 234 -6.13 15.49 13.94
C VAL A 234 -6.91 16.63 13.29
N CYS A 235 -7.99 17.09 13.94
CA CYS A 235 -8.87 18.13 13.40
C CYS A 235 -8.30 19.55 13.56
N LEU A 236 -7.50 19.82 14.59
CA LEU A 236 -6.88 21.14 14.80
C LEU A 236 -5.91 21.54 13.69
N ASN A 237 -5.35 20.58 12.96
CA ASN A 237 -4.56 20.88 11.75
C ASN A 237 -5.43 21.20 10.52
N GLN A 238 -6.77 21.13 10.62
CA GLN A 238 -7.69 21.32 9.48
C GLN A 238 -8.78 22.38 9.70
N ASN A 239 -8.71 23.21 10.72
CA ASN A 239 -9.70 24.28 10.99
C ASN A 239 -11.17 23.83 11.08
N HIS A 240 -11.46 22.60 11.46
CA HIS A 240 -12.82 22.13 11.65
C HIS A 240 -13.08 21.78 13.13
N GLN A 241 -13.93 22.57 13.79
CA GLN A 241 -14.52 22.22 15.09
C GLN A 241 -15.58 21.14 14.89
N TYR A 242 -15.24 19.87 15.16
CA TYR A 242 -16.21 18.81 15.31
C TYR A 242 -16.48 18.57 16.81
N ASN A 243 -17.63 19.05 17.29
CA ASN A 243 -18.21 18.57 18.54
C ASN A 243 -18.94 17.26 18.22
N MET A 244 -18.27 16.14 18.39
CA MET A 244 -18.91 14.83 18.28
C MET A 244 -19.47 14.45 19.65
N ASP A 245 -20.80 14.35 19.75
CA ASP A 245 -21.44 13.77 20.92
C ASP A 245 -21.30 12.23 20.93
N LYS A 246 -21.57 11.61 22.08
CA LYS A 246 -21.47 10.16 22.30
C LYS A 246 -22.24 9.36 21.23
N LYS A 247 -23.43 9.82 20.85
CA LYS A 247 -24.31 9.16 19.88
C LYS A 247 -23.67 9.17 18.49
N LYS A 248 -23.17 10.31 18.03
CA LYS A 248 -22.51 10.43 16.72
C LYS A 248 -21.24 9.59 16.63
N ALA A 249 -20.46 9.50 17.73
CA ALA A 249 -19.29 8.64 17.79
C ALA A 249 -19.67 7.15 17.68
N THR A 250 -20.72 6.72 18.39
CA THR A 250 -21.24 5.35 18.32
C THR A 250 -21.83 5.04 16.94
N ASP A 251 -22.64 5.93 16.37
CA ASP A 251 -23.22 5.78 15.04
C ASP A 251 -22.13 5.72 13.96
N PHE A 252 -21.06 6.50 14.12
CA PHE A 252 -19.91 6.47 13.22
C PHE A 252 -19.15 5.13 13.32
N ILE A 253 -18.90 4.64 14.53
CA ILE A 253 -18.27 3.34 14.76
C ILE A 253 -19.09 2.23 14.11
N ASN A 254 -20.39 2.15 14.41
CA ASN A 254 -21.29 1.11 13.88
C ASN A 254 -21.48 1.17 12.36
N LYS A 255 -21.25 2.34 11.74
CA LYS A 255 -21.41 2.52 10.29
C LYS A 255 -20.19 2.13 9.48
N TYR A 256 -18.98 2.22 10.06
CA TYR A 256 -17.73 2.09 9.32
C TYR A 256 -16.83 0.96 9.79
N PHE A 257 -17.21 0.27 10.86
CA PHE A 257 -16.56 -0.90 11.43
C PHE A 257 -17.54 -2.02 11.71
#